data_fdc0c5b14c3a5b7a3c0859ebe2bb5742
#
_entry.id   fdc0c5b14c3a5b7a3c0859ebe2bb5742
#
_cell.length_a   1.000
_cell.length_b   1.000
_cell.length_c   1.000
_cell.angle_alpha   90.00
_cell.angle_beta   90.00
_cell.angle_gamma   90.00
#
_symmetry.space_group_name_H-M   'P 1'
#
loop_
_entity.id
_entity.type
_entity.pdbx_description
1 polymer ?
#
loop_
_entity_poly.entity_id
_entity_poly.type
_entity_poly.pdbx_seq_one_letter_code
_entity_poly.pdbx_strand_id
1 'polypeptide(L)'
;GYQTMDTLASIVFAGVILKSIRGDRELSPKQEFSFLIQVSIIACLGLSIVYGGLSFIGASVSGMGSELGKTELLVYLTTTLLGKSGYAILGICVAGACLTTAIGLVATVADYFSKITSLSYEILAVLTTIVSFIFACFGVDVIVKIAVPVLVFLYPLAMALILLNVFQIQNHFVFKGTCLGAGLISFYEMLGVLGVQNEFL
;
A
#
# COMPACT_ATOMS: atom_id res chain seq x y z
N GLY A 1 1.68 3.51 11.22
CA GLY A 1 1.67 3.92 9.80
C GLY A 1 2.41 2.96 8.87
N TYR A 2 3.56 2.43 9.25
CA TYR A 2 4.36 1.53 8.40
C TYR A 2 3.65 0.21 8.05
N GLN A 3 2.71 -0.21 8.86
CA GLN A 3 2.02 -1.50 8.67
C GLN A 3 0.96 -1.47 7.55
N THR A 4 0.50 -0.29 7.14
CA THR A 4 -0.52 -0.17 6.09
C THR A 4 0.08 -0.20 4.69
N MET A 5 1.36 0.17 4.54
CA MET A 5 2.13 0.14 3.28
C MET A 5 1.45 0.86 2.09
N ASP A 6 0.40 1.63 2.35
CA ASP A 6 -0.49 2.16 1.32
C ASP A 6 0.08 3.36 0.56
N THR A 7 0.97 4.15 1.17
CA THR A 7 1.49 5.37 0.54
C THR A 7 2.31 5.08 -0.71
N LEU A 8 3.18 4.06 -0.68
CA LEU A 8 3.96 3.65 -1.85
C LEU A 8 3.06 3.07 -2.93
N ALA A 9 2.10 2.24 -2.54
CA ALA A 9 1.09 1.70 -3.45
C ALA A 9 0.28 2.84 -4.10
N SER A 10 -0.13 3.85 -3.35
CA SER A 10 -0.89 4.99 -3.89
C SER A 10 -0.12 5.79 -4.95
N ILE A 11 1.20 5.97 -4.78
CA ILE A 11 2.04 6.64 -5.78
C ILE A 11 2.08 5.81 -7.08
N VAL A 12 2.26 4.51 -6.96
CA VAL A 12 2.32 3.59 -8.10
C VAL A 12 0.96 3.51 -8.81
N PHE A 13 -0.13 3.40 -8.05
CA PHE A 13 -1.49 3.40 -8.59
C PHE A 13 -1.92 4.73 -9.20
N ALA A 14 -1.38 5.86 -8.73
CA ALA A 14 -1.74 7.18 -9.27
C ALA A 14 -1.54 7.26 -10.78
N GLY A 15 -0.46 6.69 -11.31
CA GLY A 15 -0.21 6.62 -12.75
C GLY A 15 -1.27 5.83 -13.52
N VAL A 16 -1.72 4.70 -12.97
CA VAL A 16 -2.76 3.84 -13.57
C VAL A 16 -4.12 4.53 -13.51
N ILE A 17 -4.45 5.15 -12.38
CA ILE A 17 -5.69 5.89 -12.19
C ILE A 17 -5.76 7.06 -13.16
N LEU A 18 -4.68 7.85 -13.29
CA LEU A 18 -4.62 8.96 -14.24
C LEU A 18 -4.82 8.49 -15.69
N LYS A 19 -4.18 7.37 -16.07
CA LYS A 19 -4.36 6.77 -17.39
C LYS A 19 -5.79 6.29 -17.62
N SER A 20 -6.41 5.69 -16.60
CA SER A 20 -7.81 5.25 -16.65
C SER A 20 -8.80 6.42 -16.75
N ILE A 21 -8.55 7.54 -16.06
CA ILE A 21 -9.36 8.74 -16.11
C ILE A 21 -9.25 9.43 -17.48
N ARG A 22 -8.03 9.51 -18.01
CA ARG A 22 -7.81 10.10 -19.34
C ARG A 22 -8.53 9.29 -20.41
N GLY A 23 -8.44 7.94 -20.37
CA GLY A 23 -8.99 7.08 -21.40
C GLY A 23 -8.66 7.59 -22.80
N ASP A 24 -9.67 7.61 -23.68
CA ASP A 24 -9.58 8.21 -25.03
C ASP A 24 -10.01 9.70 -25.05
N ARG A 25 -10.22 10.33 -23.89
CA ARG A 25 -10.68 11.72 -23.78
C ARG A 25 -9.51 12.65 -23.57
N GLU A 26 -9.39 13.66 -24.42
CA GLU A 26 -8.50 14.81 -24.18
C GLU A 26 -9.14 15.74 -23.13
N LEU A 27 -8.85 15.49 -21.86
CA LEU A 27 -9.29 16.35 -20.77
C LEU A 27 -8.36 17.57 -20.66
N SER A 28 -8.94 18.74 -20.44
CA SER A 28 -8.12 19.90 -20.10
C SER A 28 -7.50 19.71 -18.69
N PRO A 29 -6.33 20.31 -18.40
CA PRO A 29 -5.68 20.17 -17.09
C PRO A 29 -6.56 20.54 -15.89
N LYS A 30 -7.47 21.51 -16.08
CA LYS A 30 -8.44 21.92 -15.06
C LYS A 30 -9.53 20.87 -14.80
N GLN A 31 -9.99 20.22 -15.85
CA GLN A 31 -10.99 19.15 -15.74
C GLN A 31 -10.41 17.91 -15.09
N GLU A 32 -9.18 17.54 -15.47
CA GLU A 32 -8.45 16.44 -14.86
C GLU A 32 -8.24 16.67 -13.35
N PHE A 33 -7.81 17.86 -12.95
CA PHE A 33 -7.63 18.23 -11.55
C PHE A 33 -8.94 18.21 -10.76
N SER A 34 -10.02 18.76 -11.33
CA SER A 34 -11.36 18.72 -10.70
C SER A 34 -11.86 17.29 -10.50
N PHE A 35 -11.64 16.42 -11.49
CA PHE A 35 -12.03 15.02 -11.42
C PHE A 35 -11.23 14.27 -10.33
N LEU A 36 -9.92 14.50 -10.24
CA LEU A 36 -9.08 13.94 -9.21
C LEU A 36 -9.53 14.34 -7.80
N ILE A 37 -9.89 15.61 -7.58
CA ILE A 37 -10.42 16.08 -6.30
C ILE A 37 -11.72 15.34 -5.95
N GLN A 38 -12.65 15.20 -6.89
CA GLN A 38 -13.92 14.52 -6.64
C GLN A 38 -13.70 13.05 -6.26
N VAL A 39 -12.86 12.34 -7.01
CA VAL A 39 -12.49 10.95 -6.71
C VAL A 39 -11.83 10.85 -5.33
N SER A 40 -10.91 11.76 -5.01
CA SER A 40 -10.23 11.78 -3.71
C SER A 40 -11.19 12.03 -2.54
N ILE A 41 -12.16 12.92 -2.69
CA ILE A 41 -13.17 13.17 -1.66
C ILE A 41 -14.04 11.92 -1.43
N ILE A 42 -14.50 11.28 -2.50
CA ILE A 42 -15.30 10.06 -2.39
C ILE A 42 -14.50 8.94 -1.72
N ALA A 43 -13.24 8.76 -2.13
CA ALA A 43 -12.35 7.78 -1.53
C ALA A 43 -12.10 8.07 -0.03
N CYS A 44 -11.84 9.34 0.32
CA CYS A 44 -11.62 9.77 1.70
C CYS A 44 -12.86 9.50 2.58
N LEU A 45 -14.05 9.83 2.09
CA LEU A 45 -15.30 9.55 2.80
C LEU A 45 -15.52 8.04 2.99
N GLY A 46 -15.31 7.24 1.94
CA GLY A 46 -15.41 5.80 2.00
C GLY A 46 -14.44 5.18 3.02
N LEU A 47 -13.16 5.58 2.97
CA LEU A 47 -12.15 5.15 3.92
C LEU A 47 -12.48 5.58 5.35
N SER A 48 -12.97 6.81 5.56
CA SER A 48 -13.36 7.31 6.88
C SER A 48 -14.50 6.50 7.49
N ILE A 49 -15.47 6.10 6.68
CA ILE A 49 -16.58 5.23 7.13
C ILE A 49 -16.05 3.85 7.53
N VAL A 50 -15.21 3.23 6.70
CA VAL A 50 -14.68 1.90 6.96
C VAL A 50 -13.76 1.89 8.18
N TYR A 51 -12.75 2.77 8.23
CA TYR A 51 -11.82 2.83 9.36
C TYR A 51 -12.47 3.35 10.64
N GLY A 52 -13.40 4.28 10.54
CA GLY A 52 -14.21 4.75 11.67
C GLY A 52 -15.08 3.63 12.24
N GLY A 53 -15.73 2.86 11.37
CA GLY A 53 -16.51 1.69 11.77
C GLY A 53 -15.66 0.62 12.45
N LEU A 54 -14.51 0.27 11.85
CA LEU A 54 -13.58 -0.69 12.46
C LEU A 54 -13.02 -0.20 13.80
N SER A 55 -12.69 1.09 13.91
CA SER A 55 -12.23 1.68 15.17
C SER A 55 -13.31 1.65 16.25
N PHE A 56 -14.55 1.94 15.88
CA PHE A 56 -15.69 1.88 16.80
C PHE A 56 -15.92 0.45 17.31
N ILE A 57 -15.90 -0.54 16.40
CA ILE A 57 -16.03 -1.96 16.75
C ILE A 57 -14.85 -2.39 17.64
N GLY A 58 -13.61 -2.00 17.29
CA GLY A 58 -12.43 -2.31 18.09
C GLY A 58 -12.48 -1.72 19.50
N ALA A 59 -12.97 -0.48 19.65
CA ALA A 59 -13.15 0.15 20.94
C ALA A 59 -14.20 -0.55 21.81
N SER A 60 -15.27 -1.11 21.18
CA SER A 60 -16.33 -1.84 21.90
C SER A 60 -15.85 -3.16 22.51
N VAL A 61 -14.71 -3.69 22.05
CA VAL A 61 -14.19 -5.01 22.47
C VAL A 61 -12.82 -4.89 23.18
N SER A 62 -12.38 -3.67 23.48
CA SER A 62 -11.07 -3.39 24.07
C SER A 62 -10.80 -4.11 25.41
N GLY A 63 -11.84 -4.56 26.12
CA GLY A 63 -11.72 -5.36 27.35
C GLY A 63 -11.54 -6.86 27.17
N MET A 64 -11.78 -7.40 25.98
CA MET A 64 -11.77 -8.85 25.72
C MET A 64 -10.60 -9.33 24.84
N GLY A 65 -9.84 -8.44 24.23
CA GLY A 65 -8.98 -8.77 23.11
C GLY A 65 -7.48 -8.61 23.31
N SER A 66 -6.98 -8.42 24.53
CA SER A 66 -5.56 -8.16 24.75
C SER A 66 -4.63 -9.33 24.40
N GLU A 67 -5.14 -10.53 24.25
CA GLU A 67 -4.37 -11.75 23.94
C GLU A 67 -4.57 -12.28 22.52
N LEU A 68 -5.53 -11.74 21.75
CA LEU A 68 -5.84 -12.23 20.41
C LEU A 68 -5.01 -11.50 19.34
N GLY A 69 -4.51 -12.25 18.36
CA GLY A 69 -3.89 -11.69 17.17
C GLY A 69 -4.88 -10.83 16.36
N LYS A 70 -4.37 -9.91 15.53
CA LYS A 70 -5.20 -8.97 14.75
C LYS A 70 -6.25 -9.68 13.88
N THR A 71 -5.86 -10.78 13.25
CA THR A 71 -6.74 -11.59 12.39
C THR A 71 -7.77 -12.37 13.22
N GLU A 72 -7.32 -12.93 14.34
CA GLU A 72 -8.17 -13.68 15.26
C GLU A 72 -9.26 -12.80 15.89
N LEU A 73 -8.90 -11.57 16.25
CA LEU A 73 -9.84 -10.57 16.76
C LEU A 73 -10.93 -10.26 15.73
N LEU A 74 -10.56 -10.07 14.46
CA LEU A 74 -11.53 -9.80 13.40
C LEU A 74 -12.49 -10.98 13.18
N VAL A 75 -11.96 -12.20 13.17
CA VAL A 75 -12.77 -13.42 13.06
C VAL A 75 -13.71 -13.58 14.27
N TYR A 76 -13.18 -13.38 15.47
CA TYR A 76 -13.97 -13.44 16.71
C TYR A 76 -15.14 -12.45 16.70
N LEU A 77 -14.85 -11.19 16.36
CA LEU A 77 -15.88 -10.16 16.26
C LEU A 77 -16.96 -10.50 15.25
N THR A 78 -16.54 -10.93 14.07
CA THR A 78 -17.48 -11.23 12.99
C THR A 78 -18.35 -12.45 13.34
N THR A 79 -17.79 -13.47 13.98
CA THR A 79 -18.55 -14.65 14.41
C THR A 79 -19.46 -14.34 15.59
N THR A 80 -19.05 -13.45 16.49
CA THR A 80 -19.87 -13.03 17.63
C THR A 80 -21.08 -12.19 17.19
N LEU A 81 -20.90 -11.31 16.22
CA LEU A 81 -21.96 -10.41 15.74
C LEU A 81 -22.90 -11.06 14.73
N LEU A 82 -22.38 -11.88 13.82
CA LEU A 82 -23.12 -12.45 12.69
C LEU A 82 -23.27 -13.98 12.74
N GLY A 83 -22.75 -14.61 13.79
CA GLY A 83 -22.79 -16.07 13.95
C GLY A 83 -21.98 -16.81 12.89
N LYS A 84 -22.34 -18.07 12.62
CA LYS A 84 -21.65 -18.93 11.63
C LYS A 84 -21.67 -18.34 10.21
N SER A 85 -22.69 -17.61 9.83
CA SER A 85 -22.81 -16.94 8.53
C SER A 85 -21.79 -15.81 8.38
N GLY A 86 -21.42 -15.16 9.49
CA GLY A 86 -20.42 -14.08 9.49
C GLY A 86 -19.04 -14.53 9.03
N TYR A 87 -18.63 -15.74 9.40
CA TYR A 87 -17.35 -16.30 8.94
C TYR A 87 -17.28 -16.44 7.41
N ALA A 88 -18.36 -16.95 6.81
CA ALA A 88 -18.42 -17.10 5.35
C ALA A 88 -18.44 -15.73 4.63
N ILE A 89 -19.22 -14.78 5.15
CA ILE A 89 -19.31 -13.43 4.61
C ILE A 89 -17.94 -12.73 4.70
N LEU A 90 -17.28 -12.79 5.86
CA LEU A 90 -15.94 -12.25 6.04
C LEU A 90 -14.95 -12.85 5.05
N GLY A 91 -14.96 -14.18 4.91
CA GLY A 91 -14.09 -14.90 3.98
C GLY A 91 -14.25 -14.42 2.53
N ILE A 92 -15.49 -14.31 2.06
CA ILE A 92 -15.80 -13.82 0.71
C ILE A 92 -15.35 -12.35 0.54
N CYS A 93 -15.62 -11.49 1.51
CA CYS A 93 -15.22 -10.09 1.46
C CYS A 93 -13.70 -9.93 1.41
N VAL A 94 -12.98 -10.66 2.27
CA VAL A 94 -11.51 -10.62 2.30
C VAL A 94 -10.93 -11.18 1.01
N ALA A 95 -11.43 -12.33 0.53
CA ALA A 95 -10.98 -12.90 -0.74
C ALA A 95 -11.21 -11.96 -1.92
N GLY A 96 -12.38 -11.32 -1.99
CA GLY A 96 -12.70 -10.34 -3.03
C GLY A 96 -11.78 -9.11 -2.97
N ALA A 97 -11.54 -8.57 -1.78
CA ALA A 97 -10.63 -7.44 -1.58
C ALA A 97 -9.19 -7.79 -1.97
N CYS A 98 -8.69 -8.95 -1.55
CA CYS A 98 -7.35 -9.42 -1.92
C CYS A 98 -7.23 -9.64 -3.44
N LEU A 99 -8.25 -10.21 -4.07
CA LEU A 99 -8.24 -10.47 -5.51
C LEU A 99 -8.20 -9.16 -6.32
N THR A 100 -9.02 -8.18 -5.98
CA THR A 100 -9.04 -6.87 -6.68
C THR A 100 -7.72 -6.15 -6.53
N THR A 101 -7.11 -6.17 -5.33
CA THR A 101 -5.79 -5.58 -5.09
C THR A 101 -4.70 -6.31 -5.87
N ALA A 102 -4.70 -7.64 -5.88
CA ALA A 102 -3.73 -8.44 -6.61
C ALA A 102 -3.78 -8.16 -8.12
N ILE A 103 -4.99 -8.11 -8.71
CA ILE A 103 -5.18 -7.77 -10.13
C ILE A 103 -4.60 -6.38 -10.42
N GLY A 104 -4.91 -5.38 -9.59
CA GLY A 104 -4.42 -4.02 -9.76
C GLY A 104 -2.88 -3.93 -9.70
N LEU A 105 -2.26 -4.62 -8.73
CA LEU A 105 -0.80 -4.63 -8.57
C LEU A 105 -0.11 -5.34 -9.73
N VAL A 106 -0.59 -6.52 -10.14
CA VAL A 106 -0.05 -7.27 -11.29
C VAL A 106 -0.15 -6.44 -12.57
N ALA A 107 -1.32 -5.82 -12.81
CA ALA A 107 -1.52 -4.97 -13.98
C ALA A 107 -0.55 -3.76 -13.98
N THR A 108 -0.35 -3.13 -12.83
CA THR A 108 0.55 -1.98 -12.69
C THR A 108 2.02 -2.37 -12.95
N VAL A 109 2.47 -3.47 -12.36
CA VAL A 109 3.83 -3.98 -12.55
C VAL A 109 4.05 -4.35 -14.02
N ALA A 110 3.10 -5.07 -14.63
CA ALA A 110 3.19 -5.46 -16.03
C ALA A 110 3.20 -4.24 -16.98
N ASP A 111 2.34 -3.23 -16.75
CA ASP A 111 2.32 -2.00 -17.57
C ASP A 111 3.62 -1.20 -17.43
N TYR A 112 4.19 -1.11 -16.22
CA TYR A 112 5.46 -0.42 -15.99
C TYR A 112 6.62 -1.11 -16.70
N PHE A 113 6.79 -2.42 -16.46
CA PHE A 113 7.91 -3.16 -17.04
C PHE A 113 7.80 -3.35 -18.55
N SER A 114 6.59 -3.43 -19.12
CA SER A 114 6.41 -3.51 -20.58
C SER A 114 6.91 -2.26 -21.31
N LYS A 115 6.99 -1.10 -20.64
CA LYS A 115 7.49 0.15 -21.21
C LYS A 115 9.02 0.28 -21.19
N ILE A 116 9.67 -0.44 -20.27
CA ILE A 116 11.13 -0.34 -20.07
C ILE A 116 11.86 -1.61 -20.55
N THR A 117 11.14 -2.68 -20.84
CA THR A 117 11.69 -3.92 -21.37
C THR A 117 11.08 -4.23 -22.74
N SER A 118 11.69 -5.11 -23.50
CA SER A 118 11.16 -5.61 -24.78
C SER A 118 10.11 -6.72 -24.61
N LEU A 119 9.69 -7.03 -23.38
CA LEU A 119 8.70 -8.09 -23.10
C LEU A 119 7.28 -7.54 -23.23
N SER A 120 6.37 -8.38 -23.72
CA SER A 120 4.96 -8.02 -23.81
C SER A 120 4.30 -7.94 -22.42
N TYR A 121 3.25 -7.14 -22.32
CA TYR A 121 2.44 -6.99 -21.10
C TYR A 121 1.95 -8.35 -20.58
N GLU A 122 1.50 -9.23 -21.48
CA GLU A 122 0.95 -10.53 -21.12
C GLU A 122 1.99 -11.44 -20.46
N ILE A 123 3.20 -11.49 -21.02
CA ILE A 123 4.31 -12.28 -20.46
C ILE A 123 4.66 -11.75 -19.07
N LEU A 124 4.74 -10.43 -18.91
CA LEU A 124 5.06 -9.81 -17.63
C LEU A 124 3.96 -10.02 -16.59
N ALA A 125 2.69 -9.97 -16.98
CA ALA A 125 1.58 -10.26 -16.08
C ALA A 125 1.62 -11.71 -15.58
N VAL A 126 1.87 -12.67 -16.46
CA VAL A 126 2.02 -14.09 -16.09
C VAL A 126 3.23 -14.29 -15.18
N LEU A 127 4.37 -13.71 -15.54
CA LEU A 127 5.61 -13.82 -14.75
C LEU A 127 5.42 -13.26 -13.35
N THR A 128 4.84 -12.06 -13.24
CA THR A 128 4.55 -11.43 -11.95
C THR A 128 3.60 -12.27 -11.12
N THR A 129 2.57 -12.84 -11.73
CA THR A 129 1.63 -13.72 -11.05
C THR A 129 2.31 -14.97 -10.51
N ILE A 130 3.17 -15.62 -11.30
CA ILE A 130 3.92 -16.82 -10.88
C ILE A 130 4.85 -16.48 -9.72
N VAL A 131 5.60 -15.39 -9.81
CA VAL A 131 6.50 -14.95 -8.76
C VAL A 131 5.72 -14.65 -7.47
N SER A 132 4.61 -13.92 -7.57
CA SER A 132 3.73 -13.62 -6.44
C SER A 132 3.16 -14.89 -5.80
N PHE A 133 2.77 -15.87 -6.61
CA PHE A 133 2.27 -17.17 -6.13
C PHE A 133 3.34 -17.93 -5.34
N ILE A 134 4.58 -17.99 -5.86
CA ILE A 134 5.69 -18.62 -5.15
C ILE A 134 5.91 -17.94 -3.78
N PHE A 135 5.94 -16.59 -3.73
CA PHE A 135 6.08 -15.88 -2.46
C PHE A 135 4.90 -16.14 -1.52
N ALA A 136 3.68 -16.23 -2.03
CA ALA A 136 2.50 -16.53 -1.23
C ALA A 136 2.58 -17.89 -0.52
N CYS A 137 3.26 -18.88 -1.11
CA CYS A 137 3.47 -20.19 -0.50
C CYS A 137 4.35 -20.16 0.78
N PHE A 138 5.19 -19.13 0.94
CA PHE A 138 6.02 -18.98 2.16
C PHE A 138 5.25 -18.42 3.37
N GLY A 139 4.03 -17.97 3.16
CA GLY A 139 3.20 -17.36 4.21
C GLY A 139 3.48 -15.87 4.45
N VAL A 140 2.50 -15.22 5.06
CA VAL A 140 2.48 -13.75 5.26
C VAL A 140 3.64 -13.28 6.14
N ASP A 141 4.00 -14.03 7.17
CA ASP A 141 5.06 -13.64 8.11
C ASP A 141 6.44 -13.54 7.44
N VAL A 142 6.74 -14.45 6.52
CA VAL A 142 8.00 -14.43 5.76
C VAL A 142 8.02 -13.25 4.80
N ILE A 143 6.91 -13.01 4.10
CA ILE A 143 6.77 -11.87 3.18
C ILE A 143 6.96 -10.56 3.95
N VAL A 144 6.33 -10.41 5.11
CA VAL A 144 6.44 -9.21 5.95
C VAL A 144 7.88 -9.01 6.42
N LYS A 145 8.56 -10.07 6.89
CA LYS A 145 9.97 -9.97 7.31
C LYS A 145 10.91 -9.48 6.21
N ILE A 146 10.65 -9.86 4.97
CA ILE A 146 11.46 -9.41 3.81
C ILE A 146 11.05 -8.00 3.38
N ALA A 147 9.76 -7.70 3.39
CA ALA A 147 9.24 -6.43 2.89
C ALA A 147 9.49 -5.25 3.84
N VAL A 148 9.41 -5.48 5.17
CA VAL A 148 9.53 -4.39 6.16
C VAL A 148 10.84 -3.62 6.06
N PRO A 149 12.04 -4.22 5.98
CA PRO A 149 13.28 -3.46 5.84
C PRO A 149 13.33 -2.59 4.59
N VAL A 150 12.84 -3.12 3.46
CA VAL A 150 12.77 -2.39 2.19
C VAL A 150 11.82 -1.20 2.29
N LEU A 151 10.67 -1.41 2.93
CA LEU A 151 9.66 -0.36 3.11
C LEU A 151 10.13 0.73 4.07
N VAL A 152 10.78 0.37 5.17
CA VAL A 152 11.37 1.32 6.12
C VAL A 152 12.40 2.21 5.41
N PHE A 153 13.17 1.65 4.47
CA PHE A 153 14.10 2.42 3.66
C PHE A 153 13.38 3.35 2.66
N LEU A 154 12.37 2.85 1.95
CA LEU A 154 11.71 3.59 0.88
C LEU A 154 10.72 4.66 1.38
N TYR A 155 10.10 4.45 2.54
CA TYR A 155 9.03 5.33 3.05
C TYR A 155 9.47 6.78 3.30
N PRO A 156 10.54 7.07 4.07
CA PRO A 156 11.01 8.43 4.29
C PRO A 156 11.47 9.12 3.00
N LEU A 157 12.07 8.35 2.07
CA LEU A 157 12.44 8.87 0.76
C LEU A 157 11.21 9.29 -0.05
N ALA A 158 10.18 8.45 -0.10
CA ALA A 158 8.94 8.74 -0.80
C ALA A 158 8.24 9.97 -0.20
N MET A 159 8.18 10.07 1.13
CA MET A 159 7.61 11.24 1.81
C MET A 159 8.38 12.52 1.52
N ALA A 160 9.71 12.47 1.53
CA ALA A 160 10.56 13.60 1.18
C ALA A 160 10.30 14.05 -0.27
N LEU A 161 10.21 13.12 -1.22
CA LEU A 161 9.91 13.41 -2.62
C LEU A 161 8.51 14.02 -2.80
N ILE A 162 7.50 13.51 -2.10
CA ILE A 162 6.15 14.09 -2.13
C ILE A 162 6.17 15.53 -1.64
N LEU A 163 6.78 15.79 -0.48
CA LEU A 163 6.87 17.13 0.09
C LEU A 163 7.60 18.10 -0.82
N LEU A 164 8.75 17.71 -1.38
CA LEU A 164 9.51 18.54 -2.32
C LEU A 164 8.67 18.91 -3.56
N ASN A 165 7.89 17.97 -4.08
CA ASN A 165 7.02 18.22 -5.22
C ASN A 165 5.81 19.10 -4.86
N VAL A 166 5.18 18.87 -3.71
CA VAL A 166 4.04 19.68 -3.24
C VAL A 166 4.46 21.15 -3.04
N PHE A 167 5.63 21.39 -2.45
CA PHE A 167 6.16 22.74 -2.25
C PHE A 167 6.85 23.31 -3.50
N GLN A 168 6.84 22.59 -4.63
CA GLN A 168 7.46 23.00 -5.90
C GLN A 168 8.92 23.46 -5.75
N ILE A 169 9.67 22.82 -4.88
CA ILE A 169 11.07 23.15 -4.62
C ILE A 169 11.92 22.67 -5.80
N GLN A 170 12.24 23.58 -6.70
CA GLN A 170 13.04 23.29 -7.91
C GLN A 170 14.54 23.48 -7.69
N ASN A 171 14.95 23.90 -6.49
CA ASN A 171 16.38 24.10 -6.20
C ASN A 171 17.09 22.75 -6.11
N HIS A 172 17.99 22.51 -7.07
CA HIS A 172 18.71 21.25 -7.23
C HIS A 172 19.53 20.83 -6.00
N PHE A 173 20.10 21.82 -5.28
CA PHE A 173 20.87 21.56 -4.07
C PHE A 173 19.96 21.12 -2.91
N VAL A 174 18.82 21.80 -2.73
CA VAL A 174 17.83 21.45 -1.70
C VAL A 174 17.25 20.06 -1.99
N PHE A 175 16.90 19.80 -3.24
CA PHE A 175 16.37 18.50 -3.67
C PHE A 175 17.35 17.36 -3.35
N LYS A 176 18.61 17.48 -3.81
CA LYS A 176 19.65 16.48 -3.54
C LYS A 176 19.96 16.34 -2.05
N GLY A 177 20.06 17.44 -1.33
CA GLY A 177 20.33 17.44 0.11
C GLY A 177 19.24 16.73 0.91
N THR A 178 17.96 17.00 0.61
CA THR A 178 16.84 16.36 1.27
C THR A 178 16.75 14.86 0.95
N CYS A 179 16.95 14.47 -0.31
CA CYS A 179 16.97 13.06 -0.70
C CYS A 179 18.14 12.30 -0.06
N LEU A 180 19.33 12.90 -0.01
CA LEU A 180 20.50 12.28 0.65
C LEU A 180 20.27 12.17 2.17
N GLY A 181 19.78 13.23 2.81
CA GLY A 181 19.49 13.22 4.24
C GLY A 181 18.41 12.17 4.61
N ALA A 182 17.30 12.15 3.87
CA ALA A 182 16.26 11.14 4.04
C ALA A 182 16.81 9.73 3.80
N GLY A 183 17.63 9.54 2.76
CA GLY A 183 18.24 8.26 2.44
C GLY A 183 19.18 7.75 3.54
N LEU A 184 20.00 8.62 4.13
CA LEU A 184 20.91 8.22 5.23
C LEU A 184 20.13 7.83 6.49
N ILE A 185 19.10 8.59 6.85
CA ILE A 185 18.24 8.28 8.01
C ILE A 185 17.51 6.96 7.78
N SER A 186 16.91 6.78 6.59
CA SER A 186 16.22 5.54 6.23
C SER A 186 17.14 4.33 6.22
N PHE A 187 18.36 4.51 5.75
CA PHE A 187 19.36 3.44 5.76
C PHE A 187 19.73 3.03 7.18
N TYR A 188 19.90 4.01 8.07
CA TYR A 188 20.16 3.74 9.48
C TYR A 188 19.01 3.00 10.16
N GLU A 189 17.75 3.43 9.93
CA GLU A 189 16.57 2.74 10.43
C GLU A 189 16.42 1.31 9.87
N MET A 190 16.71 1.11 8.59
CA MET A 190 16.71 -0.21 7.96
C MET A 190 17.71 -1.16 8.64
N LEU A 191 18.92 -0.70 8.93
CA LEU A 191 19.93 -1.49 9.66
C LEU A 191 19.45 -1.86 11.07
N GLY A 192 18.74 -0.95 11.74
CA GLY A 192 18.10 -1.22 13.02
C GLY A 192 17.07 -2.35 12.96
N VAL A 193 16.24 -2.35 11.93
CA VAL A 193 15.24 -3.41 11.71
C VAL A 193 15.88 -4.76 11.37
N LEU A 194 17.01 -4.76 10.68
CA LEU A 194 17.77 -5.97 10.36
C LEU A 194 18.56 -6.54 11.56
N GLY A 195 18.51 -5.88 12.72
CA GLY A 195 19.18 -6.36 13.94
C GLY A 195 20.68 -6.07 14.01
N VAL A 196 21.24 -5.35 13.04
CA VAL A 196 22.68 -5.00 13.02
C VAL A 196 23.03 -3.97 14.11
N GLN A 197 22.04 -3.29 14.67
CA GLN A 197 22.24 -2.23 15.67
C GLN A 197 22.55 -2.74 17.08
N ASN A 198 22.26 -4.01 17.39
CA ASN A 198 22.49 -4.58 18.73
C ASN A 198 23.97 -4.95 19.00
N GLU A 199 24.84 -4.86 17.99
CA GLU A 199 26.26 -5.17 18.14
C GLU A 199 27.15 -3.91 18.34
N PHE A 200 26.57 -2.69 18.29
CA PHE A 200 27.31 -1.43 18.39
C PHE A 200 26.95 -0.56 19.62
N LEU A 201 26.14 -1.05 20.54
CA LEU A 201 25.84 -0.47 21.85
C LEU A 201 26.18 -1.46 22.95
#